data_a2f1dda5fc2d92a01e6d64cce9812db1
#
_entry.id   a2f1dda5fc2d92a01e6d64cce9812db1
#
_cell.length_a   1.000
_cell.length_b   1.000
_cell.length_c   1.000
_cell.angle_alpha   90.00
_cell.angle_beta   90.00
_cell.angle_gamma   90.00
#
_symmetry.space_group_name_H-M   'P 1'
#
loop_
_entity.id
_entity.type
_entity.pdbx_description
1 polymer ?
#
loop_
_entity_poly.entity_id
_entity_poly.type
_entity_poly.pdbx_seq_one_letter_code
_entity_poly.pdbx_strand_id
1 'polypeptide(L)'
;MKKILLLSDTHGHIDERILKYAQEADEIWHAGDIGDLIVTDTLAQIKPLRSVHGNIDGSIARVRFPENNIFTVEGLKFLITHIGGPPGKYTSRVREVIDEIKPDVFICGHSHILKVVRIKGRDMMHLNPGAAGIHGFHQIRTMVRFEVAQGKLQNMEVVELGLRGKSLAQTVQGTN
;
A
#
# COMPACT_ATOMS: atom_id res chain seq x y z
N MET A 1 14.99 -5.30 -12.64
CA MET A 1 13.79 -4.44 -12.63
C MET A 1 12.61 -5.24 -12.09
N LYS A 2 11.89 -4.66 -11.15
CA LYS A 2 10.71 -5.26 -10.51
C LYS A 2 9.52 -4.33 -10.62
N LYS A 3 8.38 -4.83 -11.09
CA LYS A 3 7.09 -4.12 -11.11
C LYS A 3 6.35 -4.37 -9.82
N ILE A 4 5.99 -3.33 -9.12
CA ILE A 4 5.35 -3.38 -7.81
C ILE A 4 3.93 -2.83 -7.90
N LEU A 5 2.98 -3.56 -7.32
CA LEU A 5 1.66 -3.04 -6.97
C LEU A 5 1.63 -2.80 -5.47
N LEU A 6 1.39 -1.55 -5.07
CA LEU A 6 1.25 -1.11 -3.69
C LEU A 6 -0.20 -0.75 -3.40
N LEU A 7 -0.81 -1.39 -2.40
CA LEU A 7 -2.15 -1.11 -1.92
C LEU A 7 -2.21 -1.11 -0.40
N SER A 8 -3.29 -0.59 0.16
CA SER A 8 -3.53 -0.49 1.61
C SER A 8 -5.02 -0.40 1.90
N ASP A 9 -5.39 -0.61 3.16
CA ASP A 9 -6.71 -0.28 3.69
C ASP A 9 -7.85 -0.93 2.87
N THR A 10 -7.69 -2.24 2.63
CA THR A 10 -8.66 -3.05 1.89
C THR A 10 -9.90 -3.36 2.71
N HIS A 11 -9.78 -3.45 4.06
CA HIS A 11 -10.89 -3.74 4.98
C HIS A 11 -11.73 -4.94 4.52
N GLY A 12 -11.08 -6.02 4.06
CA GLY A 12 -11.73 -7.23 3.58
C GLY A 12 -12.23 -7.16 2.13
N HIS A 13 -12.08 -6.02 1.46
CA HIS A 13 -12.54 -5.87 0.08
C HIS A 13 -11.46 -6.23 -0.94
N ILE A 14 -11.84 -7.08 -1.89
CA ILE A 14 -11.04 -7.43 -3.07
C ILE A 14 -11.99 -7.57 -4.27
N ASP A 15 -11.60 -7.04 -5.42
CA ASP A 15 -12.39 -7.06 -6.63
C ASP A 15 -11.54 -7.30 -7.89
N GLU A 16 -12.21 -7.49 -9.02
CA GLU A 16 -11.57 -7.79 -10.31
C GLU A 16 -10.57 -6.72 -10.76
N ARG A 17 -10.78 -5.44 -10.39
CA ARG A 17 -9.84 -4.36 -10.72
C ARG A 17 -8.53 -4.52 -9.97
N ILE A 18 -8.60 -4.80 -8.65
CA ILE A 18 -7.41 -5.09 -7.85
C ILE A 18 -6.68 -6.30 -8.43
N LEU A 19 -7.42 -7.39 -8.73
CA LEU A 19 -6.84 -8.63 -9.26
C LEU A 19 -6.16 -8.43 -10.62
N LYS A 20 -6.76 -7.63 -11.51
CA LYS A 20 -6.16 -7.30 -12.80
C LYS A 20 -4.77 -6.68 -12.64
N TYR A 21 -4.64 -5.64 -11.82
CA TYR A 21 -3.34 -5.00 -11.59
C TYR A 21 -2.36 -5.89 -10.81
N ALA A 22 -2.87 -6.75 -9.93
CA ALA A 22 -2.06 -7.74 -9.23
C ALA A 22 -1.38 -8.72 -10.21
N GLN A 23 -2.07 -9.14 -11.26
CA GLN A 23 -1.51 -10.02 -12.29
C GLN A 23 -0.38 -9.37 -13.11
N GLU A 24 -0.43 -8.04 -13.30
CA GLU A 24 0.55 -7.27 -14.06
C GLU A 24 1.85 -6.98 -13.27
N ALA A 25 1.83 -7.16 -11.95
CA ALA A 25 2.97 -6.92 -11.06
C ALA A 25 3.90 -8.12 -10.97
N ASP A 26 5.14 -7.90 -10.52
CA ASP A 26 6.08 -8.95 -10.11
C ASP A 26 5.97 -9.25 -8.61
N GLU A 27 5.67 -8.24 -7.81
CA GLU A 27 5.40 -8.34 -6.37
C GLU A 27 4.23 -7.44 -5.97
N ILE A 28 3.48 -7.86 -4.95
CA ILE A 28 2.39 -7.09 -4.37
C ILE A 28 2.77 -6.70 -2.94
N TRP A 29 2.60 -5.42 -2.59
CA TRP A 29 2.87 -4.90 -1.27
C TRP A 29 1.60 -4.32 -0.66
N HIS A 30 1.28 -4.74 0.59
CA HIS A 30 0.08 -4.31 1.30
C HIS A 30 0.46 -3.59 2.61
N ALA A 31 0.06 -2.34 2.75
CA ALA A 31 0.46 -1.48 3.87
C ALA A 31 -0.52 -1.53 5.07
N GLY A 32 -1.22 -2.66 5.28
CA GLY A 32 -2.03 -2.91 6.48
C GLY A 32 -3.51 -2.54 6.36
N ASP A 33 -4.26 -2.78 7.43
CA ASP A 33 -5.73 -2.78 7.48
C ASP A 33 -6.32 -3.68 6.40
N ILE A 34 -5.89 -4.94 6.48
CA ILE A 34 -6.25 -6.03 5.57
C ILE A 34 -7.75 -6.34 5.72
N GLY A 35 -8.20 -6.48 6.97
CA GLY A 35 -9.54 -6.95 7.33
C GLY A 35 -9.63 -8.47 7.25
N ASP A 36 -10.32 -8.99 6.25
CA ASP A 36 -10.40 -10.43 6.01
C ASP A 36 -9.15 -10.94 5.31
N LEU A 37 -8.55 -12.00 5.85
CA LEU A 37 -7.34 -12.62 5.30
C LEU A 37 -7.53 -13.21 3.90
N ILE A 38 -8.76 -13.41 3.45
CA ILE A 38 -9.05 -13.81 2.06
C ILE A 38 -8.39 -12.84 1.05
N VAL A 39 -8.25 -11.56 1.40
CA VAL A 39 -7.57 -10.56 0.57
C VAL A 39 -6.11 -10.95 0.34
N THR A 40 -5.36 -11.16 1.43
CA THR A 40 -3.93 -11.51 1.34
C THR A 40 -3.73 -12.91 0.80
N ASP A 41 -4.61 -13.85 1.10
CA ASP A 41 -4.55 -15.22 0.58
C ASP A 41 -4.75 -15.22 -0.95
N THR A 42 -5.72 -14.46 -1.44
CA THR A 42 -5.96 -14.33 -2.88
C THR A 42 -4.79 -13.63 -3.59
N LEU A 43 -4.28 -12.54 -3.03
CA LEU A 43 -3.15 -11.82 -3.62
C LEU A 43 -1.87 -12.67 -3.64
N ALA A 44 -1.60 -13.43 -2.57
CA ALA A 44 -0.43 -14.31 -2.47
C ALA A 44 -0.46 -15.49 -3.44
N GLN A 45 -1.64 -15.93 -3.89
CA GLN A 45 -1.78 -16.93 -4.95
C GLN A 45 -1.39 -16.37 -6.34
N ILE A 46 -1.49 -15.06 -6.53
CA ILE A 46 -1.19 -14.42 -7.81
C ILE A 46 0.30 -14.08 -7.92
N LYS A 47 0.86 -13.41 -6.91
CA LYS A 47 2.26 -12.96 -6.89
C LYS A 47 2.83 -12.97 -5.47
N PRO A 48 4.17 -12.97 -5.31
CA PRO A 48 4.80 -12.78 -4.02
C PRO A 48 4.25 -11.56 -3.30
N LEU A 49 3.81 -11.74 -2.06
CA LEU A 49 3.17 -10.71 -1.24
C LEU A 49 4.07 -10.31 -0.08
N ARG A 50 4.29 -9.00 0.09
CA ARG A 50 4.81 -8.39 1.31
C ARG A 50 3.71 -7.61 1.99
N SER A 51 3.49 -7.84 3.26
CA SER A 51 2.44 -7.15 4.01
C SER A 51 2.89 -6.78 5.41
N VAL A 52 2.21 -5.82 5.99
CA VAL A 52 2.19 -5.54 7.42
C VAL A 52 0.75 -5.66 7.91
N HIS A 53 0.56 -5.85 9.22
CA HIS A 53 -0.77 -5.71 9.81
C HIS A 53 -1.08 -4.24 10.10
N GLY A 54 -2.36 -3.87 10.09
CA GLY A 54 -2.86 -2.57 10.53
C GLY A 54 -3.56 -2.64 11.90
N ASN A 55 -4.18 -1.53 12.30
CA ASN A 55 -4.82 -1.43 13.61
C ASN A 55 -6.12 -2.23 13.72
N ILE A 56 -6.84 -2.42 12.61
CA ILE A 56 -8.07 -3.23 12.63
C ILE A 56 -7.79 -4.74 12.53
N ASP A 57 -6.57 -5.13 12.17
CA ASP A 57 -6.23 -6.52 11.92
C ASP A 57 -6.14 -7.34 13.21
N GLY A 58 -6.79 -8.48 13.23
CA GLY A 58 -6.88 -9.37 14.38
C GLY A 58 -5.60 -10.17 14.64
N SER A 59 -5.64 -11.00 15.70
CA SER A 59 -4.47 -11.75 16.18
C SER A 59 -3.83 -12.64 15.11
N ILE A 60 -4.60 -13.30 14.27
CA ILE A 60 -4.07 -14.18 13.21
C ILE A 60 -3.25 -13.37 12.19
N ALA A 61 -3.75 -12.22 11.75
CA ALA A 61 -3.04 -11.35 10.85
C ALA A 61 -1.75 -10.79 11.48
N ARG A 62 -1.77 -10.47 12.78
CA ARG A 62 -0.61 -9.96 13.53
C ARG A 62 0.49 -11.02 13.72
N VAL A 63 0.12 -12.29 13.81
CA VAL A 63 1.09 -13.39 13.82
C VAL A 63 1.69 -13.60 12.43
N ARG A 64 0.90 -13.45 11.38
CA ARG A 64 1.32 -13.71 9.99
C ARG A 64 2.14 -12.58 9.38
N PHE A 65 1.80 -11.34 9.70
CA PHE A 65 2.43 -10.15 9.14
C PHE A 65 3.03 -9.26 10.24
N PRO A 66 4.28 -8.79 10.07
CA PRO A 66 4.93 -7.95 11.07
C PRO A 66 4.28 -6.57 11.15
N GLU A 67 4.55 -5.83 12.23
CA GLU A 67 4.20 -4.40 12.34
C GLU A 67 5.03 -3.53 11.39
N ASN A 68 6.32 -3.85 11.27
CA ASN A 68 7.24 -3.20 10.33
C ASN A 68 7.83 -4.26 9.39
N ASN A 69 7.78 -4.04 8.11
CA ASN A 69 8.42 -4.89 7.12
C ASN A 69 9.56 -4.11 6.46
N ILE A 70 10.79 -4.60 6.66
CA ILE A 70 12.03 -3.95 6.20
C ILE A 70 12.71 -4.89 5.21
N PHE A 71 12.97 -4.40 4.01
CA PHE A 71 13.59 -5.22 2.96
C PHE A 71 14.27 -4.36 1.91
N THR A 72 15.09 -4.99 1.06
CA THR A 72 15.77 -4.34 -0.06
C THR A 72 15.31 -4.96 -1.36
N VAL A 73 15.00 -4.12 -2.35
CA VAL A 73 14.69 -4.53 -3.73
C VAL A 73 15.49 -3.67 -4.69
N GLU A 74 16.22 -4.29 -5.62
CA GLU A 74 16.99 -3.61 -6.67
C GLU A 74 17.89 -2.47 -6.13
N GLY A 75 18.43 -2.64 -4.93
CA GLY A 75 19.33 -1.67 -4.29
C GLY A 75 18.67 -0.57 -3.47
N LEU A 76 17.34 -0.47 -3.45
CA LEU A 76 16.59 0.43 -2.55
C LEU A 76 16.13 -0.29 -1.30
N LYS A 77 16.28 0.35 -0.14
CA LYS A 77 15.78 -0.10 1.15
C LYS A 77 14.40 0.46 1.41
N PHE A 78 13.45 -0.42 1.70
CA PHE A 78 12.05 -0.11 2.00
C PHE A 78 11.73 -0.37 3.46
N LEU A 79 10.89 0.49 4.02
CA LEU A 79 10.21 0.28 5.29
C LEU A 79 8.71 0.44 5.06
N ILE A 80 7.94 -0.61 5.34
CA ILE A 80 6.48 -0.57 5.37
C ILE A 80 6.02 -0.66 6.81
N THR A 81 5.14 0.24 7.23
CA THR A 81 4.39 0.18 8.49
C THR A 81 3.01 0.80 8.27
N HIS A 82 1.98 0.31 8.97
CA HIS A 82 0.62 0.80 8.69
C HIS A 82 0.43 2.25 9.16
N ILE A 83 0.68 2.55 10.44
CA ILE A 83 0.49 3.88 11.02
C ILE A 83 1.80 4.64 11.04
N GLY A 84 2.00 5.56 10.09
CA GLY A 84 3.22 6.34 9.96
C GLY A 84 3.11 7.77 10.48
N GLY A 85 1.95 8.37 10.32
CA GLY A 85 1.73 9.81 10.49
C GLY A 85 1.92 10.59 9.18
N PRO A 86 1.65 11.90 9.18
CA PRO A 86 1.82 12.74 8.00
C PRO A 86 3.28 12.82 7.54
N PRO A 87 3.55 13.07 6.25
CA PRO A 87 4.90 13.21 5.72
C PRO A 87 5.76 14.18 6.53
N GLY A 88 6.89 13.71 7.04
CA GLY A 88 7.82 14.49 7.88
C GLY A 88 7.40 14.69 9.34
N LYS A 89 6.16 14.33 9.70
CA LYS A 89 5.62 14.40 11.06
C LYS A 89 5.22 13.00 11.56
N TYR A 90 6.20 12.13 11.58
CA TYR A 90 6.02 10.72 11.97
C TYR A 90 5.75 10.56 13.46
N THR A 91 5.05 9.49 13.84
CA THR A 91 4.93 9.08 15.25
C THR A 91 6.32 8.83 15.84
N SER A 92 6.47 8.94 17.17
CA SER A 92 7.78 8.74 17.83
C SER A 92 8.38 7.38 17.50
N ARG A 93 7.58 6.32 17.59
CA ARG A 93 7.98 4.96 17.22
C ARG A 93 8.52 4.88 15.79
N VAL A 94 7.79 5.43 14.83
CA VAL A 94 8.16 5.36 13.40
C VAL A 94 9.40 6.19 13.11
N ARG A 95 9.55 7.33 13.76
CA ARG A 95 10.74 8.18 13.63
C ARG A 95 12.01 7.45 14.11
N GLU A 96 11.94 6.76 15.26
CA GLU A 96 13.04 5.95 15.78
C GLU A 96 13.44 4.86 14.78
N VAL A 97 12.47 4.13 14.23
CA VAL A 97 12.73 3.10 13.21
C VAL A 97 13.33 3.70 11.94
N ILE A 98 12.82 4.84 11.45
CA ILE A 98 13.36 5.53 10.27
C ILE A 98 14.81 5.99 10.53
N ASP A 99 15.09 6.54 11.71
CA ASP A 99 16.42 7.06 12.06
C ASP A 99 17.46 5.93 12.20
N GLU A 100 17.04 4.77 12.67
CA GLU A 100 17.85 3.55 12.78
C GLU A 100 18.10 2.91 11.40
N ILE A 101 17.02 2.65 10.66
CA ILE A 101 17.04 1.87 9.40
C ILE A 101 17.52 2.70 8.22
N LYS A 102 17.21 4.01 8.22
CA LYS A 102 17.48 4.94 7.11
C LYS A 102 16.99 4.39 5.76
N PRO A 103 15.67 4.16 5.62
CA PRO A 103 15.12 3.64 4.39
C PRO A 103 15.19 4.69 3.27
N ASP A 104 15.34 4.24 2.03
CA ASP A 104 15.21 5.09 0.85
C ASP A 104 13.73 5.40 0.56
N VAL A 105 12.86 4.46 0.92
CA VAL A 105 11.41 4.57 0.71
C VAL A 105 10.67 4.13 1.97
N PHE A 106 9.88 5.03 2.51
CA PHE A 106 8.96 4.79 3.62
C PHE A 106 7.53 4.68 3.09
N ILE A 107 6.84 3.61 3.45
CA ILE A 107 5.48 3.31 3.01
C ILE A 107 4.56 3.16 4.22
N CYS A 108 3.40 3.82 4.16
CA CYS A 108 2.36 3.65 5.18
C CYS A 108 0.95 3.65 4.56
N GLY A 109 -0.06 3.36 5.37
CA GLY A 109 -1.49 3.41 5.05
C GLY A 109 -2.25 4.28 6.04
N HIS A 110 -3.35 3.75 6.60
CA HIS A 110 -4.15 4.25 7.70
C HIS A 110 -4.94 5.53 7.42
N SER A 111 -4.32 6.56 6.85
CA SER A 111 -5.00 7.84 6.60
C SER A 111 -5.99 7.80 5.44
N HIS A 112 -5.94 6.76 4.61
CA HIS A 112 -6.67 6.63 3.35
C HIS A 112 -6.38 7.77 2.35
N ILE A 113 -5.33 8.56 2.59
CA ILE A 113 -4.96 9.71 1.75
C ILE A 113 -3.76 9.33 0.89
N LEU A 114 -3.99 9.28 -0.42
CA LEU A 114 -2.92 9.11 -1.39
C LEU A 114 -1.85 10.19 -1.20
N LYS A 115 -0.60 9.77 -1.04
CA LYS A 115 0.54 10.68 -0.86
C LYS A 115 1.80 10.08 -1.47
N VAL A 116 2.45 10.84 -2.33
CA VAL A 116 3.76 10.54 -2.91
C VAL A 116 4.60 11.80 -2.79
N VAL A 117 5.59 11.79 -1.92
CA VAL A 117 6.39 13.00 -1.66
C VAL A 117 7.81 12.66 -1.21
N ARG A 118 8.80 13.42 -1.68
CA ARG A 118 10.16 13.38 -1.14
C ARG A 118 10.23 14.20 0.14
N ILE A 119 10.82 13.63 1.19
CA ILE A 119 10.90 14.30 2.49
C ILE A 119 12.06 15.29 2.50
N LYS A 120 11.73 16.56 2.71
CA LYS A 120 12.75 17.62 2.81
C LYS A 120 13.69 17.35 4.00
N GLY A 121 15.00 17.41 3.75
CA GLY A 121 16.02 17.15 4.77
C GLY A 121 16.30 15.67 5.05
N ARG A 122 15.65 14.76 4.31
CA ARG A 122 15.95 13.31 4.31
C ARG A 122 16.02 12.85 2.86
N ASP A 123 16.97 11.98 2.53
CA ASP A 123 16.99 11.35 1.21
C ASP A 123 16.04 10.15 1.19
N MET A 124 14.75 10.43 1.36
CA MET A 124 13.70 9.42 1.52
C MET A 124 12.42 9.85 0.81
N MET A 125 11.81 8.91 0.10
CA MET A 125 10.45 9.03 -0.42
C MET A 125 9.45 8.55 0.62
N HIS A 126 8.33 9.26 0.76
CA HIS A 126 7.16 8.83 1.53
C HIS A 126 6.03 8.47 0.56
N LEU A 127 5.53 7.25 0.68
CA LEU A 127 4.41 6.73 -0.12
C LEU A 127 3.25 6.33 0.79
N ASN A 128 2.06 6.75 0.43
CA ASN A 128 0.80 6.20 0.94
C ASN A 128 -0.10 5.97 -0.28
N PRO A 129 -0.51 4.74 -0.57
CA PRO A 129 -1.29 4.45 -1.78
C PRO A 129 -2.75 4.92 -1.70
N GLY A 130 -3.18 5.50 -0.59
CA GLY A 130 -4.59 5.70 -0.29
C GLY A 130 -5.26 4.39 0.12
N ALA A 131 -6.57 4.31 0.03
CA ALA A 131 -7.33 3.12 0.37
C ALA A 131 -7.85 2.39 -0.88
N ALA A 132 -7.56 1.10 -0.98
CA ALA A 132 -8.07 0.24 -2.04
C ALA A 132 -9.47 -0.32 -1.73
N GLY A 133 -9.87 -0.32 -0.47
CA GLY A 133 -11.16 -0.83 0.00
C GLY A 133 -12.32 0.14 -0.20
N ILE A 134 -13.50 -0.31 0.20
CA ILE A 134 -14.77 0.45 0.11
C ILE A 134 -15.18 1.07 1.45
N HIS A 135 -14.40 0.87 2.50
CA HIS A 135 -14.68 1.34 3.85
C HIS A 135 -13.78 2.52 4.24
N GLY A 136 -14.34 3.56 4.85
CA GLY A 136 -13.59 4.74 5.32
C GLY A 136 -14.15 6.06 4.80
N PHE A 137 -13.37 7.14 4.85
CA PHE A 137 -13.77 8.51 4.52
C PHE A 137 -13.31 8.98 3.11
N HIS A 138 -12.47 8.21 2.44
CA HIS A 138 -12.00 8.54 1.10
C HIS A 138 -13.15 8.47 0.08
N GLN A 139 -13.10 9.30 -0.94
CA GLN A 139 -14.10 9.33 -2.02
C GLN A 139 -13.71 8.39 -3.16
N ILE A 140 -12.44 8.41 -3.55
CA ILE A 140 -11.88 7.60 -4.64
C ILE A 140 -10.97 6.55 -4.04
N ARG A 141 -11.15 5.31 -4.45
CA ARG A 141 -10.29 4.18 -4.12
C ARG A 141 -9.03 4.24 -4.98
N THR A 142 -7.88 4.04 -4.36
CA THR A 142 -6.60 4.15 -5.08
C THR A 142 -5.62 3.05 -4.71
N MET A 143 -4.71 2.78 -5.63
CA MET A 143 -3.47 2.02 -5.46
C MET A 143 -2.35 2.78 -6.15
N VAL A 144 -1.11 2.37 -5.93
CA VAL A 144 0.05 2.89 -6.65
C VAL A 144 0.79 1.73 -7.30
N ARG A 145 1.19 1.88 -8.56
CA ARG A 145 2.11 0.96 -9.20
C ARG A 145 3.39 1.69 -9.59
N PHE A 146 4.51 1.01 -9.53
CA PHE A 146 5.80 1.55 -9.89
C PHE A 146 6.81 0.45 -10.23
N GLU A 147 7.91 0.84 -10.81
CA GLU A 147 9.04 -0.05 -11.06
C GLU A 147 10.21 0.31 -10.16
N VAL A 148 10.95 -0.71 -9.73
CA VAL A 148 12.21 -0.57 -9.01
C VAL A 148 13.32 -1.14 -9.89
N ALA A 149 14.30 -0.31 -10.23
CA ALA A 149 15.44 -0.72 -11.05
C ALA A 149 16.68 0.11 -10.71
N GLN A 150 17.81 -0.56 -10.57
CA GLN A 150 19.11 0.09 -10.40
C GLN A 150 19.13 1.18 -9.33
N GLY A 151 18.54 0.91 -8.16
CA GLY A 151 18.46 1.86 -7.05
C GLY A 151 17.54 3.06 -7.29
N LYS A 152 16.55 2.96 -8.18
CA LYS A 152 15.62 4.05 -8.50
C LYS A 152 14.18 3.56 -8.56
N LEU A 153 13.26 4.43 -8.13
CA LEU A 153 11.82 4.31 -8.43
C LEU A 153 11.57 4.92 -9.81
N GLN A 154 10.85 4.18 -10.65
CA GLN A 154 10.54 4.58 -12.03
C GLN A 154 9.07 4.29 -12.34
N ASN A 155 8.53 4.95 -13.35
CA ASN A 155 7.20 4.68 -13.91
C ASN A 155 6.10 4.60 -12.85
N MET A 156 6.17 5.53 -11.87
CA MET A 156 5.19 5.57 -10.79
C MET A 156 3.86 6.13 -11.30
N GLU A 157 2.79 5.40 -11.02
CA GLU A 157 1.44 5.72 -11.48
C GLU A 157 0.43 5.46 -10.38
N VAL A 158 -0.52 6.35 -10.24
CA VAL A 158 -1.71 6.18 -9.39
C VAL A 158 -2.77 5.42 -10.19
N VAL A 159 -3.28 4.35 -9.59
CA VAL A 159 -4.40 3.58 -10.13
C VAL A 159 -5.66 3.97 -9.39
N GLU A 160 -6.60 4.62 -10.09
CA GLU A 160 -7.92 4.92 -9.56
C GLU A 160 -8.86 3.73 -9.78
N LEU A 161 -9.37 3.15 -8.68
CA LEU A 161 -10.28 2.00 -8.69
C LEU A 161 -11.76 2.41 -8.76
N GLY A 162 -12.05 3.70 -8.85
CA GLY A 162 -13.38 4.27 -8.87
C GLY A 162 -13.86 4.76 -7.50
N LEU A 163 -15.13 5.16 -7.44
CA LEU A 163 -15.72 5.71 -6.23
C LEU A 163 -15.90 4.63 -5.15
N ARG A 164 -15.67 5.02 -3.91
CA ARG A 164 -16.00 4.21 -2.74
C ARG A 164 -17.52 3.97 -2.71
N GLY A 165 -17.95 2.72 -2.51
CA GLY A 165 -19.36 2.34 -2.36
C GLY A 165 -20.18 2.23 -3.65
N LYS A 166 -19.58 2.41 -4.85
CA LYS A 166 -20.24 2.06 -6.12
C LYS A 166 -19.68 0.75 -6.65
N SER A 167 -20.52 -0.26 -6.81
CA SER A 167 -20.18 -1.45 -7.60
C SER A 167 -20.12 -1.09 -9.09
N LEU A 168 -19.35 -1.84 -9.88
CA LEU A 168 -19.27 -1.66 -11.34
C LEU A 168 -20.63 -1.68 -12.05
N ALA A 169 -21.64 -2.38 -11.48
CA ALA A 169 -23.00 -2.45 -11.99
C ALA A 169 -23.74 -1.09 -11.99
N GLN A 170 -23.35 -0.14 -11.13
CA GLN A 170 -24.00 1.17 -11.03
C GLN A 170 -23.40 2.23 -11.99
N THR A 171 -22.25 1.95 -12.59
CA THR A 171 -21.58 2.88 -13.52
C THR A 171 -22.19 2.82 -14.93
N VAL A 172 -22.93 1.76 -15.28
CA VAL A 172 -23.52 1.54 -16.62
C VAL A 172 -24.91 2.18 -16.75
N GLN A 173 -25.56 2.58 -15.67
CA GLN A 173 -26.93 3.15 -15.70
C GLN A 173 -27.00 4.69 -15.66
N GLY A 174 -25.88 5.38 -15.78
CA GLY A 174 -25.79 6.85 -15.68
C GLY A 174 -25.62 7.61 -17.00
N THR A 175 -25.79 6.96 -18.15
CA THR A 175 -25.80 7.60 -19.47
C THR A 175 -27.07 7.25 -20.22
N ASN A 176 -28.12 7.98 -19.93
CA ASN A 176 -29.25 8.23 -20.82
C ASN A 176 -29.63 9.70 -20.72
#